data_f92fa5860ebbbcd739a05c336c4cef63
#
_entry.id   f92fa5860ebbbcd739a05c336c4cef63
#
_cell.length_a   1.000
_cell.length_b   1.000
_cell.length_c   1.000
_cell.angle_alpha   90.00
_cell.angle_beta   90.00
_cell.angle_gamma   90.00
#
_symmetry.space_group_name_H-M   'P 1'
#
loop_
_entity.id
_entity.type
_entity.pdbx_description
1 polymer ?
#
loop_
_entity_poly.entity_id
_entity_poly.type
_entity_poly.pdbx_seq_one_letter_code
_entity_poly.pdbx_strand_id
1 'polypeptide(L)'
;MNLCQSFPTLFDLVDESPTFEVDGVDRKDYWNVVDQCYLCDLCYLTKCPYVPPHEWNVDFPHLMLRAKALGFKQGKTKLRDKVITSTDKIGQLASIPIVVNVVNAINRNEQTRALLETAMGIHADARLPEYHSTPLRHRTRPPKH
;
A
#
# COMPACT_ATOMS: atom_id res chain seq x y z
N MET A 1 5.26 -2.44 -18.64
CA MET A 1 5.11 -2.43 -17.14
C MET A 1 4.57 -1.09 -16.63
N ASN A 2 3.56 -0.54 -17.30
CA ASN A 2 3.11 0.83 -17.03
C ASN A 2 2.43 1.05 -15.65
N LEU A 3 2.13 -0.01 -14.92
CA LEU A 3 1.51 0.06 -13.58
C LEU A 3 2.52 -0.08 -12.42
N CYS A 4 3.76 -0.50 -12.70
CA CYS A 4 4.79 -0.64 -11.69
C CYS A 4 5.56 0.66 -11.55
N GLN A 5 5.61 1.23 -10.36
CA GLN A 5 6.41 2.42 -10.05
C GLN A 5 7.80 2.06 -9.50
N SER A 6 7.98 0.84 -9.02
CA SER A 6 9.23 0.39 -8.38
C SER A 6 10.40 0.33 -9.38
N PHE A 7 10.18 -0.22 -10.58
CA PHE A 7 11.23 -0.28 -11.60
C PHE A 7 11.62 1.08 -12.17
N PRO A 8 10.69 1.96 -12.58
CA PRO A 8 11.04 3.33 -12.95
C PRO A 8 11.88 4.03 -11.87
N THR A 9 11.44 3.99 -10.61
CA THR A 9 12.21 4.56 -9.49
C THR A 9 13.61 3.97 -9.38
N LEU A 10 13.79 2.66 -9.60
CA LEU A 10 15.11 2.03 -9.59
C LEU A 10 15.98 2.54 -10.75
N PHE A 11 15.42 2.63 -11.95
CA PHE A 11 16.17 3.10 -13.12
C PHE A 11 16.55 4.57 -12.99
N ASP A 12 15.64 5.42 -12.51
CA ASP A 12 15.92 6.84 -12.24
C ASP A 12 17.08 6.98 -11.24
N LEU A 13 17.09 6.19 -10.15
CA LEU A 13 18.19 6.20 -9.18
C LEU A 13 19.51 5.74 -9.76
N VAL A 14 19.50 4.79 -10.69
CA VAL A 14 20.71 4.32 -11.40
C VAL A 14 21.19 5.40 -12.36
N ASP A 15 20.30 5.98 -13.15
CA ASP A 15 20.62 7.02 -14.12
C ASP A 15 21.15 8.29 -13.45
N GLU A 16 20.70 8.60 -12.23
CA GLU A 16 21.17 9.73 -11.42
C GLU A 16 22.45 9.40 -10.62
N SER A 17 22.88 8.13 -10.59
CA SER A 17 24.07 7.73 -9.83
C SER A 17 25.38 8.16 -10.52
N PRO A 18 26.46 8.42 -9.77
CA PRO A 18 27.74 8.84 -10.35
C PRO A 18 28.37 7.83 -11.31
N THR A 19 28.06 6.55 -11.16
CA THR A 19 28.61 5.46 -11.96
C THR A 19 27.67 5.01 -13.08
N PHE A 20 26.42 5.47 -13.10
CA PHE A 20 25.34 4.95 -13.94
C PHE A 20 25.09 3.45 -13.77
N GLU A 21 25.47 2.93 -12.60
CA GLU A 21 25.35 1.52 -12.22
C GLU A 21 24.68 1.36 -10.85
N VAL A 22 24.23 0.16 -10.57
CA VAL A 22 23.50 -0.16 -9.32
C VAL A 22 24.35 0.07 -8.07
N ASP A 23 25.67 -0.12 -8.18
CA ASP A 23 26.63 0.09 -7.10
C ASP A 23 26.85 1.57 -6.73
N GLY A 24 26.53 2.49 -7.66
CA GLY A 24 26.57 3.93 -7.43
C GLY A 24 25.38 4.48 -6.65
N VAL A 25 24.33 3.68 -6.48
CA VAL A 25 23.11 4.09 -5.74
C VAL A 25 23.33 3.94 -4.23
N ASP A 26 23.04 5.01 -3.47
CA ASP A 26 23.13 4.97 -2.01
C ASP A 26 22.13 3.93 -1.43
N ARG A 27 22.60 3.12 -0.48
CA ARG A 27 21.78 2.05 0.15
C ARG A 27 20.49 2.54 0.76
N LYS A 28 20.44 3.79 1.23
CA LYS A 28 19.22 4.39 1.80
C LYS A 28 18.15 4.63 0.75
N ASP A 29 18.54 4.91 -0.51
CA ASP A 29 17.62 5.30 -1.58
C ASP A 29 16.89 4.08 -2.18
N TYR A 30 17.42 2.87 -1.98
CA TYR A 30 16.69 1.64 -2.31
C TYR A 30 15.36 1.47 -1.55
N TRP A 31 15.20 2.14 -0.41
CA TRP A 31 13.90 2.14 0.28
C TRP A 31 12.80 2.83 -0.50
N ASN A 32 13.15 3.79 -1.36
CA ASN A 32 12.18 4.41 -2.28
C ASN A 32 11.64 3.37 -3.27
N VAL A 33 12.51 2.51 -3.78
CA VAL A 33 12.13 1.39 -4.67
C VAL A 33 11.21 0.40 -3.95
N VAL A 34 11.53 0.06 -2.70
CA VAL A 34 10.73 -0.82 -1.84
C VAL A 34 9.34 -0.22 -1.59
N ASP A 35 9.27 1.08 -1.28
CA ASP A 35 8.01 1.76 -0.97
C ASP A 35 7.06 1.81 -2.19
N GLN A 36 7.62 1.97 -3.39
CA GLN A 36 6.86 2.00 -4.64
C GLN A 36 6.39 0.63 -5.14
N CYS A 37 6.83 -0.47 -4.51
CA CYS A 37 6.39 -1.81 -4.89
C CYS A 37 5.03 -2.16 -4.27
N TYR A 38 4.03 -2.44 -5.11
CA TYR A 38 2.68 -2.84 -4.68
C TYR A 38 2.51 -4.34 -4.43
N LEU A 39 3.58 -5.14 -4.56
CA LEU A 39 3.55 -6.60 -4.39
C LEU A 39 2.51 -7.29 -5.30
N CYS A 40 2.36 -6.80 -6.53
CA CYS A 40 1.35 -7.30 -7.48
C CYS A 40 1.78 -8.54 -8.27
N ASP A 41 3.02 -9.00 -8.10
CA ASP A 41 3.65 -10.15 -8.75
C ASP A 41 3.70 -10.13 -10.29
N LEU A 42 3.24 -9.09 -10.94
CA LEU A 42 3.20 -9.01 -12.41
C LEU A 42 4.59 -9.15 -13.05
N CYS A 43 5.64 -8.65 -12.40
CA CYS A 43 7.02 -8.82 -12.89
C CYS A 43 7.47 -10.28 -12.85
N TYR A 44 7.03 -11.05 -11.86
CA TYR A 44 7.34 -12.47 -11.72
C TYR A 44 6.51 -13.32 -12.69
N LEU A 45 5.18 -13.12 -12.71
CA LEU A 45 4.25 -13.98 -13.43
C LEU A 45 4.28 -13.83 -14.96
N THR A 46 4.61 -12.64 -15.48
CA THR A 46 4.32 -12.37 -16.89
C THR A 46 5.51 -12.03 -17.77
N LYS A 47 6.61 -11.51 -17.25
CA LYS A 47 7.62 -10.88 -18.10
C LYS A 47 9.07 -11.17 -17.76
N CYS A 48 9.40 -11.60 -16.56
CA CYS A 48 10.78 -11.81 -16.19
C CYS A 48 11.29 -13.17 -16.73
N PRO A 49 12.29 -13.21 -17.61
CA PRO A 49 12.84 -14.46 -18.09
C PRO A 49 13.77 -15.15 -17.07
N TYR A 50 14.11 -14.46 -15.98
CA TYR A 50 15.08 -14.88 -14.98
C TYR A 50 14.45 -15.51 -13.73
N VAL A 51 13.13 -15.67 -13.71
CA VAL A 51 12.44 -16.39 -12.64
C VAL A 51 12.66 -17.90 -12.73
N PRO A 52 12.42 -18.67 -11.67
CA PRO A 52 12.51 -20.13 -11.73
C PRO A 52 11.78 -20.71 -12.94
N PRO A 53 12.35 -21.68 -13.67
CA PRO A 53 13.55 -22.49 -13.34
C PRO A 53 14.90 -21.90 -13.81
N HIS A 54 15.00 -20.63 -14.12
CA HIS A 54 16.27 -20.00 -14.51
C HIS A 54 17.29 -20.12 -13.37
N GLU A 55 18.56 -20.30 -13.70
CA GLU A 55 19.66 -20.46 -12.71
C GLU A 55 19.78 -19.32 -11.71
N TRP A 56 19.42 -18.10 -12.13
CA TRP A 56 19.48 -16.92 -11.27
C TRP A 56 18.34 -16.83 -10.24
N ASN A 57 17.26 -17.59 -10.42
CA ASN A 57 16.14 -17.65 -9.47
C ASN A 57 15.67 -16.27 -8.99
N VAL A 58 15.55 -15.31 -9.89
CA VAL A 58 15.17 -13.93 -9.53
C VAL A 58 13.73 -13.89 -9.03
N ASP A 59 13.55 -13.44 -7.81
CA ASP A 59 12.25 -13.26 -7.19
C ASP A 59 12.16 -11.85 -6.55
N PHE A 60 11.91 -10.88 -7.41
CA PHE A 60 11.80 -9.48 -7.01
C PHE A 60 10.64 -9.22 -6.04
N PRO A 61 9.43 -9.76 -6.23
CA PRO A 61 8.32 -9.56 -5.28
C PRO A 61 8.64 -10.06 -3.88
N HIS A 62 9.24 -11.24 -3.73
CA HIS A 62 9.67 -11.76 -2.43
C HIS A 62 10.75 -10.91 -1.77
N LEU A 63 11.71 -10.40 -2.55
CA LEU A 63 12.71 -9.47 -2.04
C LEU A 63 12.06 -8.22 -1.45
N MET A 64 11.11 -7.62 -2.19
CA MET A 64 10.37 -6.44 -1.74
C MET A 64 9.51 -6.74 -0.50
N LEU A 65 8.85 -7.89 -0.46
CA LEU A 65 8.07 -8.33 0.70
C LEU A 65 8.96 -8.47 1.95
N ARG A 66 10.13 -9.09 1.81
CA ARG A 66 11.10 -9.24 2.92
C ARG A 66 11.61 -7.89 3.41
N ALA A 67 11.91 -6.96 2.50
CA ALA A 67 12.32 -5.61 2.84
C ALA A 67 11.21 -4.86 3.59
N LYS A 68 9.96 -4.90 3.10
CA LYS A 68 8.81 -4.31 3.80
C LYS A 68 8.58 -4.92 5.19
N ALA A 69 8.70 -6.25 5.32
CA ALA A 69 8.59 -6.94 6.60
C ALA A 69 9.69 -6.50 7.59
N LEU A 70 10.92 -6.32 7.09
CA LEU A 70 12.01 -5.78 7.90
C LEU A 70 11.73 -4.35 8.36
N GLY A 71 11.28 -3.49 7.46
CA GLY A 71 10.87 -2.11 7.79
C GLY A 71 9.78 -2.07 8.85
N PHE A 72 8.79 -2.95 8.75
CA PHE A 72 7.73 -3.09 9.75
C PHE A 72 8.29 -3.51 11.13
N LYS A 73 9.16 -4.53 11.17
CA LYS A 73 9.81 -4.99 12.42
C LYS A 73 10.68 -3.90 13.05
N GLN A 74 11.32 -3.06 12.24
CA GLN A 74 12.13 -1.93 12.71
C GLN A 74 11.31 -0.71 13.15
N GLY A 75 9.98 -0.78 13.09
CA GLY A 75 9.10 0.33 13.47
C GLY A 75 9.09 1.51 12.50
N LYS A 76 9.62 1.35 11.27
CA LYS A 76 9.68 2.40 10.24
C LYS A 76 8.32 2.71 9.59
N THR A 77 7.27 1.94 9.94
CA THR A 77 5.92 2.13 9.42
C THR A 77 5.31 3.42 9.96
N LYS A 78 4.83 4.27 9.07
CA LYS A 78 4.17 5.54 9.44
C LYS A 78 2.88 5.27 10.22
N LEU A 79 2.54 6.16 11.15
CA LEU A 79 1.30 6.03 11.94
C LEU A 79 0.05 5.95 11.04
N ARG A 80 0.01 6.76 9.98
CA ARG A 80 -1.06 6.75 8.98
C ARG A 80 -1.27 5.37 8.38
N ASP A 81 -0.18 4.66 8.03
CA ASP A 81 -0.26 3.34 7.40
C ASP A 81 -0.80 2.30 8.40
N LYS A 82 -0.38 2.40 9.68
CA LYS A 82 -0.91 1.56 10.76
C LYS A 82 -2.41 1.76 10.98
N VAL A 83 -2.87 3.00 10.88
CA VAL A 83 -4.30 3.33 11.02
C VAL A 83 -5.08 2.78 9.83
N ILE A 84 -4.66 3.10 8.58
CA ILE A 84 -5.38 2.70 7.37
C ILE A 84 -5.42 1.17 7.22
N THR A 85 -4.36 0.46 7.59
CA THR A 85 -4.30 -1.01 7.50
C THR A 85 -5.02 -1.73 8.64
N SER A 86 -5.42 -1.03 9.70
CA SER A 86 -6.18 -1.60 10.83
C SER A 86 -7.67 -1.78 10.50
N THR A 87 -7.97 -2.43 9.39
CA THR A 87 -9.32 -2.56 8.81
C THR A 87 -10.33 -3.18 9.77
N ASP A 88 -9.93 -4.17 10.58
CA ASP A 88 -10.82 -4.83 11.55
C ASP A 88 -11.26 -3.87 12.66
N LYS A 89 -10.32 -3.11 13.23
CA LYS A 89 -10.60 -2.15 14.30
C LYS A 89 -11.45 -1.00 13.77
N ILE A 90 -11.09 -0.46 12.61
CA ILE A 90 -11.85 0.61 11.95
C ILE A 90 -13.23 0.11 11.56
N GLY A 91 -13.35 -1.10 11.01
CA GLY A 91 -14.62 -1.71 10.65
C GLY A 91 -15.53 -1.97 11.85
N GLN A 92 -14.99 -2.35 13.00
CA GLN A 92 -15.76 -2.49 14.25
C GLN A 92 -16.29 -1.14 14.75
N LEU A 93 -15.44 -0.10 14.77
CA LEU A 93 -15.85 1.25 15.13
C LEU A 93 -16.86 1.82 14.13
N ALA A 94 -16.61 1.62 12.84
CA ALA A 94 -17.48 2.09 11.76
C ALA A 94 -18.81 1.31 11.65
N SER A 95 -19.03 0.25 12.43
CA SER A 95 -20.33 -0.44 12.51
C SER A 95 -21.27 0.17 13.55
N ILE A 96 -20.80 1.11 14.38
CA ILE A 96 -21.64 1.83 15.35
C ILE A 96 -22.44 2.90 14.60
N PRO A 97 -23.79 2.91 14.66
CA PRO A 97 -24.63 3.79 13.82
C PRO A 97 -24.29 5.28 13.91
N ILE A 98 -23.96 5.78 15.11
CA ILE A 98 -23.58 7.19 15.32
C ILE A 98 -22.24 7.49 14.64
N VAL A 99 -21.26 6.60 14.77
CA VAL A 99 -19.94 6.74 14.18
C VAL A 99 -20.03 6.71 12.64
N VAL A 100 -20.85 5.83 12.07
CA VAL A 100 -21.12 5.76 10.63
C VAL A 100 -21.57 7.11 10.08
N ASN A 101 -22.55 7.73 10.72
CA ASN A 101 -23.10 9.00 10.26
C ASN A 101 -22.07 10.13 10.33
N VAL A 102 -21.28 10.18 11.42
CA VAL A 102 -20.22 11.18 11.59
C VAL A 102 -19.11 10.98 10.56
N VAL A 103 -18.62 9.76 10.38
CA VAL A 103 -17.54 9.47 9.41
C VAL A 103 -18.01 9.76 7.98
N ASN A 104 -19.23 9.37 7.62
CA ASN A 104 -19.77 9.66 6.29
C ASN A 104 -19.97 11.18 6.08
N ALA A 105 -20.40 11.93 7.10
CA ALA A 105 -20.50 13.38 7.04
C ALA A 105 -19.12 14.04 6.85
N ILE A 106 -18.10 13.59 7.60
CA ILE A 106 -16.70 14.02 7.44
C ILE A 106 -16.19 13.74 6.01
N ASN A 107 -16.47 12.57 5.49
CA ASN A 107 -16.03 12.19 4.14
C ASN A 107 -16.71 12.98 3.01
N ARG A 108 -17.88 13.55 3.24
CA ARG A 108 -18.63 14.36 2.26
C ARG A 108 -18.29 15.84 2.30
N ASN A 109 -17.72 16.33 3.38
CA ASN A 109 -17.45 17.75 3.57
C ASN A 109 -16.06 18.12 3.02
N GLU A 110 -15.99 19.08 2.10
CA GLU A 110 -14.76 19.53 1.44
C GLU A 110 -13.69 20.02 2.41
N GLN A 111 -14.07 20.77 3.45
CA GLN A 111 -13.12 21.31 4.43
C GLN A 111 -12.46 20.21 5.26
N THR A 112 -13.24 19.21 5.69
CA THR A 112 -12.69 18.06 6.42
C THR A 112 -11.88 17.14 5.52
N ARG A 113 -12.18 17.09 4.22
CA ARG A 113 -11.38 16.37 3.21
C ARG A 113 -9.99 17.01 3.05
N ALA A 114 -9.90 18.32 2.98
CA ALA A 114 -8.61 19.03 2.93
C ALA A 114 -7.77 18.77 4.20
N LEU A 115 -8.41 18.69 5.37
CA LEU A 115 -7.73 18.32 6.61
C LEU A 115 -7.23 16.86 6.59
N LEU A 116 -8.02 15.92 6.08
CA LEU A 116 -7.61 14.53 5.91
C LEU A 116 -6.44 14.39 4.92
N GLU A 117 -6.40 15.19 3.87
CA GLU A 117 -5.28 15.23 2.94
C GLU A 117 -4.01 15.66 3.63
N THR A 118 -4.05 16.73 4.41
CA THR A 118 -2.89 17.24 5.14
C THR A 118 -2.40 16.26 6.22
N ALA A 119 -3.33 15.64 6.97
CA ALA A 119 -3.00 14.77 8.09
C ALA A 119 -2.63 13.34 7.67
N MET A 120 -3.32 12.79 6.68
CA MET A 120 -3.21 11.39 6.28
C MET A 120 -2.73 11.19 4.83
N GLY A 121 -2.55 12.27 4.06
CA GLY A 121 -2.16 12.20 2.65
C GLY A 121 -3.20 11.50 1.76
N ILE A 122 -4.48 11.58 2.13
CA ILE A 122 -5.59 11.07 1.32
C ILE A 122 -6.12 12.24 0.50
N HIS A 123 -5.91 12.19 -0.81
CA HIS A 123 -6.31 13.28 -1.72
C HIS A 123 -7.77 13.68 -1.50
N ALA A 124 -8.06 14.99 -1.51
CA ALA A 124 -9.40 15.50 -1.22
C ALA A 124 -10.49 14.95 -2.17
N ASP A 125 -10.14 14.74 -3.46
CA ASP A 125 -11.06 14.21 -4.47
C ASP A 125 -11.12 12.67 -4.49
N ALA A 126 -10.29 11.96 -3.69
CA ALA A 126 -10.35 10.50 -3.64
C ALA A 126 -11.69 10.04 -3.09
N ARG A 127 -12.42 9.21 -3.84
CA ARG A 127 -13.69 8.64 -3.38
C ARG A 127 -13.42 7.62 -2.28
N LEU A 128 -13.86 7.92 -1.07
CA LEU A 128 -13.85 6.95 0.03
C LEU A 128 -15.17 6.19 0.05
N PRO A 129 -15.14 4.87 0.31
CA PRO A 129 -16.35 4.08 0.43
C PRO A 129 -17.22 4.57 1.61
N GLU A 130 -18.53 4.55 1.43
CA GLU A 130 -19.45 4.85 2.52
C GLU A 130 -19.55 3.67 3.48
N TYR A 131 -19.57 3.99 4.76
CA TYR A 131 -19.79 2.99 5.80
C TYR A 131 -21.30 2.80 6.03
N HIS A 132 -21.67 1.56 6.34
CA HIS A 132 -23.05 1.17 6.61
C HIS A 132 -23.16 0.58 8.02
N SER A 133 -24.23 0.94 8.74
CA SER A 133 -24.50 0.43 10.09
C SER A 133 -24.78 -1.07 10.15
N THR A 134 -25.14 -1.67 9.00
CA THR A 134 -25.38 -3.10 8.89
C THR A 134 -24.35 -3.75 7.98
N PRO A 135 -23.25 -4.28 8.51
CA PRO A 135 -22.22 -4.93 7.71
C PRO A 135 -22.74 -6.19 7.01
N LEU A 136 -22.14 -6.53 5.87
CA LEU A 136 -22.55 -7.66 5.01
C LEU A 136 -22.66 -8.97 5.80
N ARG A 137 -21.72 -9.24 6.71
CA ARG A 137 -21.74 -10.44 7.58
C ARG A 137 -22.98 -10.61 8.44
N HIS A 138 -23.73 -9.52 8.69
CA HIS A 138 -25.01 -9.56 9.42
C HIS A 138 -26.18 -9.80 8.48
N ARG A 139 -26.02 -9.51 7.18
CA ARG A 139 -27.03 -9.73 6.14
C ARG A 139 -26.98 -11.15 5.57
N THR A 140 -25.76 -11.70 5.45
CA THR A 140 -25.50 -13.05 4.96
C THR A 140 -25.23 -13.98 6.14
N ARG A 141 -26.27 -14.42 6.85
CA ARG A 141 -26.10 -15.56 7.75
C ARG A 141 -25.95 -16.81 6.87
N PRO A 142 -24.85 -17.59 7.02
CA PRO A 142 -24.79 -18.86 6.37
C PRO A 142 -25.96 -19.72 6.82
N PRO A 143 -26.57 -20.53 5.93
CA PRO A 143 -27.63 -21.45 6.33
C PRO A 143 -27.09 -22.34 7.47
N LYS A 144 -27.88 -22.49 8.51
CA LYS A 144 -27.57 -23.45 9.58
C LYS A 144 -27.67 -24.84 8.98
N HIS A 145 -26.54 -25.53 8.83
CA HIS A 145 -26.50 -26.95 8.55
C HIS A 145 -26.84 -27.74 9.81
#